data_7edfd34709dde9842c32772eb488d4da
#
_entry.id   7edfd34709dde9842c32772eb488d4da
#
_cell.length_a   1.000
_cell.length_b   1.000
_cell.length_c   1.000
_cell.angle_alpha   90.00
_cell.angle_beta   90.00
_cell.angle_gamma   90.00
#
_symmetry.space_group_name_H-M   'P 1'
#
loop_
_entity.id
_entity.type
_entity.pdbx_description
1 polymer ?
#
loop_
_entity_poly.entity_id
_entity_poly.type
_entity_poly.pdbx_seq_one_letter_code
_entity_poly.pdbx_strand_id
1 'polypeptide(L)'
;MSTIDPSYDVEAIRAQFPILSQKVYGKPLVYLDNAASAQKPRAVIDAMVACMETGYANVHRGLHFMANAATEGFEGARETTRQFLNADSTDEIIFTRNATEAYNLVASSMGLMGQIGEGDEIILSIMEHHSNIVPWHFLRERRGAVIKWAPVDDEGNFLLEEYEKLFTPHTRMVAITHMSNVLGTVTPAAEIVRIAHAHGVPVLLDGAQSAVHTPIDVKALDCDFFVFTGHKVYGPTGIGVLYGKKEWLERLPPYQGGGEMIRTVSQDTVTYNDPPHRFEAGTPAIIEAVGLGAALEFMMGVGREKIAAHEASLLAYAQERLGAMNSLRMIGTAKGKGGVIAFEMKGAHAHDIATVIDRYGVAIRAGTHCAMPLLNRFGATSSCRASFGLYNTTHEVDVLAEALAKAEMMFA
;
A
#
# COMPACT_ATOMS: atom_id res chain seq x y z
N MET A 1 29.25 3.70 3.00
CA MET A 1 28.56 4.41 4.09
C MET A 1 27.65 5.43 3.44
N SER A 2 26.34 5.19 3.42
CA SER A 2 25.37 6.19 2.98
C SER A 2 25.36 7.30 4.05
N THR A 3 25.74 8.50 3.70
CA THR A 3 25.70 9.66 4.60
C THR A 3 24.23 10.02 4.80
N ILE A 4 23.75 9.87 6.03
CA ILE A 4 22.41 10.38 6.42
C ILE A 4 22.41 11.88 6.07
N ASP A 5 21.39 12.32 5.33
CA ASP A 5 21.21 13.74 5.01
C ASP A 5 21.12 14.53 6.33
N PRO A 6 22.05 15.45 6.63
CA PRO A 6 22.04 16.21 7.89
C PRO A 6 20.80 17.11 8.04
N SER A 7 20.03 17.31 6.98
CA SER A 7 18.75 18.03 7.00
C SER A 7 17.54 17.16 7.39
N TYR A 8 17.72 15.82 7.59
CA TYR A 8 16.68 14.90 8.04
C TYR A 8 16.78 14.69 9.55
N ASP A 9 16.07 15.51 10.30
CA ASP A 9 16.02 15.41 11.76
C ASP A 9 15.00 14.34 12.18
N VAL A 10 15.45 13.09 12.27
CA VAL A 10 14.59 11.96 12.64
C VAL A 10 13.99 12.12 14.03
N GLU A 11 14.71 12.74 14.99
CA GLU A 11 14.20 12.92 16.36
C GLU A 11 13.07 13.96 16.38
N ALA A 12 13.20 15.07 15.66
CA ALA A 12 12.14 16.05 15.53
C ALA A 12 10.90 15.48 14.82
N ILE A 13 11.09 14.63 13.82
CA ILE A 13 10.01 13.91 13.15
C ILE A 13 9.35 12.93 14.12
N ARG A 14 10.14 12.11 14.81
CA ARG A 14 9.68 11.10 15.77
C ARG A 14 8.84 11.71 16.89
N ALA A 15 9.22 12.88 17.38
CA ALA A 15 8.49 13.60 18.43
C ALA A 15 7.05 13.98 18.03
N GLN A 16 6.74 14.00 16.73
CA GLN A 16 5.39 14.26 16.21
C GLN A 16 4.47 13.04 16.28
N PHE A 17 4.99 11.84 16.65
CA PHE A 17 4.24 10.60 16.76
C PHE A 17 4.04 10.21 18.23
N PRO A 18 2.91 10.62 18.88
CA PRO A 18 2.74 10.46 20.34
C PRO A 18 2.87 9.03 20.84
N ILE A 19 2.44 8.07 20.04
CA ILE A 19 2.46 6.65 20.39
C ILE A 19 3.88 6.11 20.58
N LEU A 20 4.87 6.68 19.90
CA LEU A 20 6.26 6.22 19.97
C LEU A 20 6.93 6.52 21.32
N SER A 21 6.30 7.37 22.16
CA SER A 21 6.72 7.61 23.53
C SER A 21 6.25 6.55 24.54
N GLN A 22 5.40 5.60 24.08
CA GLN A 22 4.85 4.54 24.93
C GLN A 22 5.93 3.56 25.39
N LYS A 23 5.68 2.90 26.51
CA LYS A 23 6.48 1.79 27.01
C LYS A 23 5.69 0.50 26.92
N VAL A 24 6.32 -0.55 26.42
CA VAL A 24 5.79 -1.91 26.33
C VAL A 24 6.59 -2.79 27.30
N TYR A 25 5.93 -3.38 28.29
CA TYR A 25 6.57 -4.13 29.38
C TYR A 25 7.69 -3.37 30.09
N GLY A 26 7.53 -2.05 30.25
CA GLY A 26 8.52 -1.16 30.86
C GLY A 26 9.71 -0.78 29.97
N LYS A 27 9.76 -1.26 28.72
CA LYS A 27 10.78 -0.93 27.70
C LYS A 27 10.25 0.14 26.74
N PRO A 28 11.11 1.01 26.19
CA PRO A 28 10.70 1.88 25.08
C PRO A 28 10.11 1.05 23.93
N LEU A 29 9.06 1.57 23.28
CA LEU A 29 8.49 0.94 22.09
C LEU A 29 9.45 1.06 20.89
N VAL A 30 9.80 -0.08 20.31
CA VAL A 30 10.48 -0.20 19.02
C VAL A 30 9.48 -0.75 18.01
N TYR A 31 8.89 0.14 17.20
CA TYR A 31 7.82 -0.23 16.26
C TYR A 31 8.37 -0.45 14.86
N LEU A 32 8.45 -1.71 14.46
CA LEU A 32 8.99 -2.17 13.17
C LEU A 32 7.96 -3.00 12.37
N ASP A 33 6.66 -2.68 12.51
CA ASP A 33 5.57 -3.33 11.74
C ASP A 33 4.86 -2.33 10.80
N ASN A 34 5.62 -1.37 10.24
CA ASN A 34 5.08 -0.29 9.40
C ASN A 34 4.44 -0.79 8.10
N ALA A 35 4.97 -1.85 7.49
CA ALA A 35 4.39 -2.45 6.28
C ALA A 35 3.00 -3.06 6.52
N ALA A 36 2.61 -3.31 7.78
CA ALA A 36 1.24 -3.68 8.13
C ALA A 36 0.36 -2.45 8.36
N SER A 37 0.80 -1.50 9.20
CA SER A 37 0.13 -0.22 9.45
C SER A 37 1.13 0.75 10.07
N ALA A 38 1.26 1.96 9.54
CA ALA A 38 2.14 2.98 10.11
C ALA A 38 1.46 3.73 11.27
N GLN A 39 2.25 4.36 12.16
CA GLN A 39 1.75 5.20 13.24
C GLN A 39 1.29 6.57 12.71
N LYS A 40 0.54 7.33 13.53
CA LYS A 40 -0.10 8.57 13.11
C LYS A 40 0.60 9.78 13.73
N PRO A 41 1.01 10.78 12.93
CA PRO A 41 1.55 12.02 13.48
C PRO A 41 0.45 12.87 14.13
N ARG A 42 0.85 13.77 15.01
CA ARG A 42 -0.05 14.71 15.69
C ARG A 42 -0.93 15.46 14.71
N ALA A 43 -0.39 15.92 13.60
CA ALA A 43 -1.12 16.65 12.56
C ALA A 43 -2.36 15.89 12.04
N VAL A 44 -2.24 14.57 11.85
CA VAL A 44 -3.38 13.73 11.41
C VAL A 44 -4.44 13.61 12.50
N ILE A 45 -4.01 13.36 13.75
CA ILE A 45 -4.91 13.24 14.90
C ILE A 45 -5.69 14.55 15.08
N ASP A 46 -4.99 15.67 15.08
CA ASP A 46 -5.58 17.00 15.30
C ASP A 46 -6.52 17.41 14.15
N ALA A 47 -6.18 17.09 12.89
CA ALA A 47 -7.05 17.35 11.74
C ALA A 47 -8.38 16.57 11.84
N MET A 48 -8.32 15.30 12.22
CA MET A 48 -9.53 14.48 12.41
C MET A 48 -10.39 14.99 13.58
N VAL A 49 -9.76 15.36 14.69
CA VAL A 49 -10.46 15.94 15.86
C VAL A 49 -11.11 17.28 15.47
N ALA A 50 -10.36 18.17 14.82
CA ALA A 50 -10.88 19.47 14.38
C ALA A 50 -12.07 19.31 13.42
N CYS A 51 -12.01 18.35 12.49
CA CYS A 51 -13.13 18.04 11.60
C CYS A 51 -14.40 17.69 12.41
N MET A 52 -14.27 16.82 13.41
CA MET A 52 -15.41 16.41 14.26
C MET A 52 -15.94 17.54 15.14
N GLU A 53 -15.07 18.38 15.66
CA GLU A 53 -15.45 19.44 16.61
C GLU A 53 -16.00 20.69 15.95
N THR A 54 -15.55 21.01 14.72
CA THR A 54 -15.78 22.34 14.14
C THR A 54 -16.39 22.36 12.74
N GLY A 55 -16.34 21.26 11.97
CA GLY A 55 -16.68 21.27 10.54
C GLY A 55 -17.38 20.01 10.02
N TYR A 56 -18.01 19.20 10.88
CA TYR A 56 -18.61 17.96 10.44
C TYR A 56 -20.07 18.11 10.00
N ALA A 57 -20.35 17.69 8.77
CA ALA A 57 -21.69 17.48 8.22
C ALA A 57 -21.59 16.51 7.01
N ASN A 58 -22.73 16.09 6.46
CA ASN A 58 -22.71 15.38 5.17
C ASN A 58 -22.25 16.33 4.05
N VAL A 59 -21.49 15.79 3.12
CA VAL A 59 -20.84 16.53 2.03
C VAL A 59 -21.73 16.70 0.80
N HIS A 60 -21.39 17.62 -0.10
CA HIS A 60 -21.90 17.89 -1.45
C HIS A 60 -23.32 18.43 -1.55
N ARG A 61 -24.31 17.95 -0.76
CA ARG A 61 -25.72 18.28 -0.94
C ARG A 61 -26.28 19.27 0.09
N GLY A 62 -25.53 19.57 1.13
CA GLY A 62 -25.95 20.52 2.16
C GLY A 62 -25.77 21.98 1.69
N LEU A 63 -26.75 22.83 1.99
CA LEU A 63 -26.72 24.27 1.65
C LEU A 63 -26.37 25.16 2.86
N HIS A 64 -25.85 24.55 3.93
CA HIS A 64 -25.50 25.26 5.17
C HIS A 64 -24.01 25.26 5.42
N PHE A 65 -23.52 26.18 6.25
CA PHE A 65 -22.12 26.43 6.54
C PHE A 65 -21.33 25.15 6.85
N MET A 66 -21.85 24.27 7.72
CA MET A 66 -21.18 23.05 8.14
C MET A 66 -20.99 22.07 6.96
N ALA A 67 -21.99 21.93 6.06
CA ALA A 67 -21.87 21.08 4.90
C ALA A 67 -20.83 21.59 3.89
N ASN A 68 -20.74 22.93 3.73
CA ASN A 68 -19.71 23.53 2.89
C ASN A 68 -18.32 23.28 3.48
N ALA A 69 -18.12 23.51 4.78
CA ALA A 69 -16.85 23.25 5.45
C ALA A 69 -16.41 21.77 5.35
N ALA A 70 -17.36 20.83 5.55
CA ALA A 70 -17.08 19.39 5.38
C ALA A 70 -16.72 19.04 3.94
N THR A 71 -17.42 19.64 2.95
CA THR A 71 -17.13 19.43 1.52
C THR A 71 -15.76 19.99 1.14
N GLU A 72 -15.42 21.18 1.61
CA GLU A 72 -14.09 21.78 1.38
C GLU A 72 -12.98 20.91 1.96
N GLY A 73 -13.15 20.36 3.16
CA GLY A 73 -12.18 19.46 3.78
C GLY A 73 -12.04 18.14 3.00
N PHE A 74 -13.17 17.56 2.59
CA PHE A 74 -13.20 16.30 1.85
C PHE A 74 -12.57 16.43 0.46
N GLU A 75 -12.99 17.43 -0.33
CA GLU A 75 -12.45 17.67 -1.66
C GLU A 75 -11.01 18.24 -1.62
N GLY A 76 -10.65 18.98 -0.57
CA GLY A 76 -9.27 19.38 -0.29
C GLY A 76 -8.35 18.18 -0.12
N ALA A 77 -8.80 17.14 0.58
CA ALA A 77 -8.04 15.88 0.70
C ALA A 77 -7.90 15.16 -0.66
N ARG A 78 -8.91 15.25 -1.54
CA ARG A 78 -8.82 14.71 -2.90
C ARG A 78 -7.78 15.48 -3.73
N GLU A 79 -7.77 16.79 -3.64
CA GLU A 79 -6.76 17.62 -4.31
C GLU A 79 -5.34 17.33 -3.78
N THR A 80 -5.16 17.20 -2.46
CA THR A 80 -3.88 16.79 -1.86
C THR A 80 -3.44 15.43 -2.39
N THR A 81 -4.38 14.48 -2.53
CA THR A 81 -4.12 13.15 -3.09
C THR A 81 -3.71 13.22 -4.57
N ARG A 82 -4.37 14.07 -5.36
CA ARG A 82 -4.01 14.34 -6.75
C ARG A 82 -2.56 14.84 -6.85
N GLN A 83 -2.18 15.81 -6.02
CA GLN A 83 -0.83 16.36 -5.98
C GLN A 83 0.19 15.30 -5.54
N PHE A 84 -0.13 14.51 -4.53
CA PHE A 84 0.73 13.44 -4.01
C PHE A 84 1.06 12.39 -5.07
N LEU A 85 0.14 12.08 -5.98
CA LEU A 85 0.33 11.14 -7.07
C LEU A 85 0.80 11.80 -8.38
N ASN A 86 0.82 13.13 -8.47
CA ASN A 86 1.01 13.89 -9.70
C ASN A 86 -0.03 13.55 -10.79
N ALA A 87 -1.29 13.28 -10.40
CA ALA A 87 -2.38 13.03 -11.33
C ALA A 87 -2.84 14.34 -12.02
N ASP A 88 -3.48 14.24 -13.18
CA ASP A 88 -3.90 15.40 -13.97
C ASP A 88 -5.17 16.07 -13.40
N SER A 89 -6.11 15.28 -12.89
CA SER A 89 -7.39 15.77 -12.39
C SER A 89 -7.79 15.07 -11.08
N THR A 90 -8.57 15.77 -10.24
CA THR A 90 -9.28 15.17 -9.11
C THR A 90 -10.32 14.13 -9.55
N ASP A 91 -10.81 14.20 -10.79
CA ASP A 91 -11.73 13.21 -11.37
C ASP A 91 -11.10 11.82 -11.49
N GLU A 92 -9.76 11.73 -11.47
CA GLU A 92 -8.98 10.50 -11.51
C GLU A 92 -8.74 9.88 -10.12
N ILE A 93 -9.17 10.55 -9.04
CA ILE A 93 -8.97 10.14 -7.66
C ILE A 93 -10.28 9.66 -7.04
N ILE A 94 -10.37 8.37 -6.73
CA ILE A 94 -11.55 7.76 -6.13
C ILE A 94 -11.20 7.33 -4.71
N PHE A 95 -12.00 7.77 -3.74
CA PHE A 95 -11.90 7.31 -2.37
C PHE A 95 -12.66 5.99 -2.18
N THR A 96 -11.99 5.05 -1.55
CA THR A 96 -12.51 3.74 -1.18
C THR A 96 -12.31 3.51 0.31
N ARG A 97 -12.87 2.45 0.90
CA ARG A 97 -12.64 2.13 2.32
C ARG A 97 -11.21 1.66 2.61
N ASN A 98 -10.53 1.10 1.62
CA ASN A 98 -9.16 0.62 1.68
C ASN A 98 -8.71 0.14 0.29
N ALA A 99 -7.42 -0.22 0.14
CA ALA A 99 -6.89 -0.77 -1.10
C ALA A 99 -7.62 -2.05 -1.57
N THR A 100 -8.07 -2.90 -0.65
CA THR A 100 -8.83 -4.12 -1.02
C THR A 100 -10.11 -3.77 -1.77
N GLU A 101 -10.85 -2.75 -1.35
CA GLU A 101 -12.02 -2.29 -2.07
C GLU A 101 -11.66 -1.73 -3.45
N ALA A 102 -10.56 -0.99 -3.58
CA ALA A 102 -10.10 -0.46 -4.85
C ALA A 102 -9.81 -1.57 -5.88
N TYR A 103 -9.14 -2.67 -5.48
CA TYR A 103 -8.95 -3.82 -6.37
C TYR A 103 -10.27 -4.49 -6.76
N ASN A 104 -11.20 -4.64 -5.80
CA ASN A 104 -12.52 -5.20 -6.07
C ASN A 104 -13.34 -4.29 -7.02
N LEU A 105 -13.22 -2.97 -6.90
CA LEU A 105 -13.85 -2.02 -7.81
C LEU A 105 -13.36 -2.28 -9.25
N VAL A 106 -12.05 -2.25 -9.48
CA VAL A 106 -11.49 -2.45 -10.83
C VAL A 106 -11.87 -3.82 -11.37
N ALA A 107 -11.63 -4.90 -10.62
CA ALA A 107 -11.93 -6.25 -11.07
C ALA A 107 -13.42 -6.44 -11.39
N SER A 108 -14.32 -5.97 -10.50
CA SER A 108 -15.77 -6.09 -10.69
C SER A 108 -16.23 -5.28 -11.91
N SER A 109 -15.81 -4.02 -12.04
CA SER A 109 -16.21 -3.16 -13.16
C SER A 109 -15.67 -3.67 -14.48
N MET A 110 -14.42 -4.17 -14.55
CA MET A 110 -13.86 -4.83 -15.75
C MET A 110 -14.69 -6.06 -16.14
N GLY A 111 -15.09 -6.88 -15.17
CA GLY A 111 -15.98 -8.00 -15.40
C GLY A 111 -17.36 -7.56 -15.88
N LEU A 112 -17.99 -6.56 -15.26
CA LEU A 112 -19.33 -6.08 -15.59
C LEU A 112 -19.39 -5.49 -17.01
N MET A 113 -18.37 -4.76 -17.45
CA MET A 113 -18.35 -4.22 -18.82
C MET A 113 -17.99 -5.25 -19.89
N GLY A 114 -17.70 -6.50 -19.51
CA GLY A 114 -17.35 -7.56 -20.46
C GLY A 114 -15.90 -7.48 -20.99
N GLN A 115 -15.03 -6.68 -20.37
CA GLN A 115 -13.61 -6.58 -20.73
C GLN A 115 -12.86 -7.89 -20.42
N ILE A 116 -13.32 -8.62 -19.40
CA ILE A 116 -12.72 -9.89 -18.96
C ILE A 116 -13.82 -10.95 -18.91
N GLY A 117 -13.69 -12.00 -19.72
CA GLY A 117 -14.63 -13.11 -19.86
C GLY A 117 -13.93 -14.47 -19.93
N GLU A 118 -14.62 -15.46 -20.51
CA GLU A 118 -14.11 -16.83 -20.63
C GLU A 118 -12.85 -16.88 -21.52
N GLY A 119 -11.79 -17.50 -21.00
CA GLY A 119 -10.50 -17.63 -21.69
C GLY A 119 -9.65 -16.36 -21.73
N ASP A 120 -10.17 -15.20 -21.29
CA ASP A 120 -9.37 -13.99 -21.17
C ASP A 120 -8.37 -14.10 -20.02
N GLU A 121 -7.17 -13.55 -20.21
CA GLU A 121 -6.04 -13.75 -19.34
C GLU A 121 -5.75 -12.49 -18.50
N ILE A 122 -5.41 -12.74 -17.23
CA ILE A 122 -4.98 -11.73 -16.27
C ILE A 122 -3.58 -12.10 -15.80
N ILE A 123 -2.62 -11.18 -15.92
CA ILE A 123 -1.25 -11.39 -15.44
C ILE A 123 -1.08 -10.78 -14.06
N LEU A 124 -0.74 -11.60 -13.08
CA LEU A 124 -0.34 -11.22 -11.73
C LEU A 124 1.13 -11.56 -11.51
N SER A 125 1.79 -10.98 -10.50
CA SER A 125 3.08 -11.50 -10.05
C SER A 125 2.91 -12.50 -8.91
N ILE A 126 3.93 -13.34 -8.70
CA ILE A 126 3.96 -14.24 -7.54
C ILE A 126 4.10 -13.46 -6.21
N MET A 127 4.48 -12.17 -6.27
CA MET A 127 4.70 -11.30 -5.11
C MET A 127 3.42 -10.62 -4.58
N GLU A 128 2.27 -10.85 -5.23
CA GLU A 128 1.04 -10.10 -4.90
C GLU A 128 0.57 -10.34 -3.46
N HIS A 129 0.10 -9.26 -2.84
CA HIS A 129 -0.74 -9.34 -1.65
C HIS A 129 -2.08 -10.01 -1.98
N HIS A 130 -2.65 -10.79 -1.07
CA HIS A 130 -3.94 -11.48 -1.29
C HIS A 130 -5.05 -10.54 -1.80
N SER A 131 -5.04 -9.27 -1.40
CA SER A 131 -6.03 -8.28 -1.87
C SER A 131 -5.96 -8.02 -3.38
N ASN A 132 -4.77 -8.20 -4.00
CA ASN A 132 -4.58 -8.11 -5.45
C ASN A 132 -4.52 -9.50 -6.13
N ILE A 133 -4.96 -10.53 -5.44
CA ILE A 133 -5.12 -11.90 -5.98
C ILE A 133 -6.60 -12.28 -6.02
N VAL A 134 -7.26 -12.21 -4.87
CA VAL A 134 -8.61 -12.78 -4.67
C VAL A 134 -9.67 -12.17 -5.57
N PRO A 135 -9.72 -10.84 -5.84
CA PRO A 135 -10.71 -10.28 -6.77
C PRO A 135 -10.62 -10.84 -8.19
N TRP A 136 -9.41 -11.16 -8.65
CA TRP A 136 -9.18 -11.76 -9.96
C TRP A 136 -9.60 -13.24 -9.99
N HIS A 137 -9.47 -13.97 -8.88
CA HIS A 137 -10.03 -15.31 -8.72
C HIS A 137 -11.56 -15.31 -8.82
N PHE A 138 -12.25 -14.26 -8.38
CA PHE A 138 -13.70 -14.15 -8.60
C PHE A 138 -14.04 -14.07 -10.08
N LEU A 139 -13.23 -13.41 -10.91
CA LEU A 139 -13.42 -13.42 -12.36
C LEU A 139 -13.11 -14.80 -12.96
N ARG A 140 -12.07 -15.48 -12.48
CA ARG A 140 -11.76 -16.85 -12.86
C ARG A 140 -12.95 -17.79 -12.57
N GLU A 141 -13.49 -17.75 -11.36
CA GLU A 141 -14.57 -18.64 -10.94
C GLU A 141 -15.90 -18.32 -11.61
N ARG A 142 -16.20 -17.04 -11.78
CA ARG A 142 -17.55 -16.60 -12.23
C ARG A 142 -17.64 -16.38 -13.74
N ARG A 143 -16.52 -16.16 -14.41
CA ARG A 143 -16.47 -15.78 -15.84
C ARG A 143 -15.52 -16.61 -16.68
N GLY A 144 -14.78 -17.55 -16.07
CA GLY A 144 -13.85 -18.42 -16.82
C GLY A 144 -12.53 -17.75 -17.19
N ALA A 145 -12.16 -16.62 -16.58
CA ALA A 145 -10.87 -15.96 -16.81
C ALA A 145 -9.69 -16.86 -16.37
N VAL A 146 -8.54 -16.67 -16.98
CA VAL A 146 -7.30 -17.40 -16.70
C VAL A 146 -6.31 -16.48 -15.99
N ILE A 147 -5.72 -16.94 -14.88
CA ILE A 147 -4.68 -16.18 -14.18
C ILE A 147 -3.31 -16.74 -14.55
N LYS A 148 -2.42 -15.87 -15.02
CA LYS A 148 -1.01 -16.15 -15.28
C LYS A 148 -0.12 -15.47 -14.25
N TRP A 149 1.04 -16.07 -13.97
CA TRP A 149 1.90 -15.62 -12.89
C TRP A 149 3.29 -15.25 -13.40
N ALA A 150 3.66 -13.99 -13.25
CA ALA A 150 5.01 -13.52 -13.49
C ALA A 150 5.93 -13.95 -12.33
N PRO A 151 7.04 -14.64 -12.62
CA PRO A 151 7.90 -15.21 -11.59
C PRO A 151 8.91 -14.21 -11.03
N VAL A 152 9.56 -14.66 -9.93
CA VAL A 152 10.77 -14.03 -9.38
C VAL A 152 11.90 -15.04 -9.31
N ASP A 153 13.14 -14.58 -9.29
CA ASP A 153 14.32 -15.40 -9.05
C ASP A 153 14.49 -15.77 -7.55
N ASP A 154 15.59 -16.43 -7.20
CA ASP A 154 15.88 -16.87 -5.84
C ASP A 154 16.26 -15.73 -4.90
N GLU A 155 16.70 -14.58 -5.42
CA GLU A 155 16.93 -13.35 -4.68
C GLU A 155 15.65 -12.51 -4.51
N GLY A 156 14.60 -12.81 -5.26
CA GLY A 156 13.33 -12.09 -5.26
C GLY A 156 13.28 -10.92 -6.23
N ASN A 157 14.14 -10.90 -7.27
CA ASN A 157 14.02 -9.96 -8.37
C ASN A 157 12.88 -10.36 -9.30
N PHE A 158 12.13 -9.37 -9.81
CA PHE A 158 11.10 -9.60 -10.82
C PHE A 158 11.76 -9.96 -12.16
N LEU A 159 11.31 -11.06 -12.78
CA LEU A 159 11.86 -11.54 -14.04
C LEU A 159 11.11 -10.95 -15.24
N LEU A 160 11.57 -9.78 -15.71
CA LEU A 160 10.90 -8.99 -16.74
C LEU A 160 10.77 -9.75 -18.08
N GLU A 161 11.80 -10.51 -18.49
CA GLU A 161 11.76 -11.30 -19.72
C GLU A 161 10.73 -12.44 -19.64
N GLU A 162 10.58 -13.08 -18.46
CA GLU A 162 9.56 -14.11 -18.27
C GLU A 162 8.15 -13.51 -18.21
N TYR A 163 8.00 -12.30 -17.67
CA TYR A 163 6.75 -11.56 -17.70
C TYR A 163 6.31 -11.25 -19.15
N GLU A 164 7.21 -10.77 -20.00
CA GLU A 164 6.90 -10.45 -21.40
C GLU A 164 6.42 -11.69 -22.19
N LYS A 165 6.94 -12.88 -21.91
CA LYS A 165 6.51 -14.14 -22.53
C LYS A 165 5.08 -14.58 -22.14
N LEU A 166 4.48 -13.99 -21.11
CA LEU A 166 3.12 -14.35 -20.68
C LEU A 166 2.03 -13.77 -21.58
N PHE A 167 2.33 -12.74 -22.37
CA PHE A 167 1.32 -12.07 -23.19
C PHE A 167 0.87 -12.92 -24.37
N THR A 168 -0.44 -12.94 -24.58
CA THR A 168 -1.10 -13.54 -25.75
C THR A 168 -2.21 -12.60 -26.24
N PRO A 169 -2.85 -12.88 -27.38
CA PRO A 169 -4.02 -12.13 -27.85
C PRO A 169 -5.23 -12.15 -26.88
N HIS A 170 -5.21 -13.03 -25.88
CA HIS A 170 -6.24 -13.13 -24.84
C HIS A 170 -5.94 -12.32 -23.57
N THR A 171 -4.74 -11.77 -23.42
CA THR A 171 -4.38 -10.98 -22.25
C THR A 171 -5.20 -9.69 -22.22
N ARG A 172 -5.87 -9.42 -21.07
CA ARG A 172 -6.79 -8.27 -20.91
C ARG A 172 -6.43 -7.36 -19.75
N MET A 173 -5.62 -7.83 -18.82
CA MET A 173 -5.26 -7.06 -17.62
C MET A 173 -3.92 -7.50 -17.07
N VAL A 174 -3.14 -6.55 -16.58
CA VAL A 174 -1.97 -6.76 -15.73
C VAL A 174 -2.25 -6.12 -14.37
N ALA A 175 -2.06 -6.85 -13.27
CA ALA A 175 -2.21 -6.30 -11.93
C ALA A 175 -1.02 -6.74 -11.07
N ILE A 176 -0.06 -5.84 -10.87
CA ILE A 176 1.26 -6.14 -10.29
C ILE A 176 1.60 -5.19 -9.15
N THR A 177 2.18 -5.74 -8.09
CA THR A 177 2.71 -4.92 -7.00
C THR A 177 3.89 -4.07 -7.46
N HIS A 178 3.87 -2.77 -7.11
CA HIS A 178 5.00 -1.88 -7.36
C HIS A 178 6.12 -2.09 -6.34
N MET A 179 5.78 -2.49 -5.11
CA MET A 179 6.74 -2.88 -4.09
C MET A 179 6.17 -4.01 -3.23
N SER A 180 6.91 -5.13 -3.14
CA SER A 180 6.50 -6.28 -2.34
C SER A 180 6.43 -5.94 -0.85
N ASN A 181 5.32 -6.29 -0.23
CA ASN A 181 5.13 -6.14 1.23
C ASN A 181 5.89 -7.18 2.07
N VAL A 182 6.51 -8.16 1.44
CA VAL A 182 7.33 -9.20 2.12
C VAL A 182 8.81 -8.99 1.83
N LEU A 183 9.16 -8.95 0.54
CA LEU A 183 10.56 -8.87 0.11
C LEU A 183 11.12 -7.44 0.16
N GLY A 184 10.25 -6.44 0.06
CA GLY A 184 10.64 -5.06 -0.20
C GLY A 184 11.08 -4.81 -1.66
N THR A 185 11.15 -5.83 -2.50
CA THR A 185 11.54 -5.70 -3.92
C THR A 185 10.66 -4.66 -4.61
N VAL A 186 11.29 -3.67 -5.23
CA VAL A 186 10.62 -2.69 -6.09
C VAL A 186 10.66 -3.23 -7.51
N THR A 187 9.48 -3.38 -8.13
CA THR A 187 9.37 -3.87 -9.51
C THR A 187 9.74 -2.79 -10.52
N PRO A 188 10.21 -3.14 -11.71
CA PRO A 188 10.47 -2.18 -12.78
C PRO A 188 9.17 -1.70 -13.43
N ALA A 189 8.35 -0.97 -12.66
CA ALA A 189 6.96 -0.65 -13.01
C ALA A 189 6.81 0.07 -14.36
N ALA A 190 7.68 1.02 -14.69
CA ALA A 190 7.64 1.72 -15.98
C ALA A 190 7.85 0.74 -17.17
N GLU A 191 8.77 -0.23 -17.04
CA GLU A 191 8.99 -1.24 -18.07
C GLU A 191 7.83 -2.24 -18.15
N ILE A 192 7.26 -2.62 -17.00
CA ILE A 192 6.06 -3.47 -16.92
C ILE A 192 4.90 -2.82 -17.68
N VAL A 193 4.67 -1.53 -17.42
CA VAL A 193 3.60 -0.76 -18.09
C VAL A 193 3.89 -0.64 -19.61
N ARG A 194 5.11 -0.26 -19.97
CA ARG A 194 5.51 -0.13 -21.38
C ARG A 194 5.28 -1.43 -22.17
N ILE A 195 5.67 -2.58 -21.60
CA ILE A 195 5.46 -3.90 -22.25
C ILE A 195 3.96 -4.18 -22.38
N ALA A 196 3.17 -4.01 -21.33
CA ALA A 196 1.73 -4.25 -21.36
C ALA A 196 1.03 -3.37 -22.39
N HIS A 197 1.37 -2.07 -22.44
CA HIS A 197 0.80 -1.13 -23.40
C HIS A 197 1.19 -1.45 -24.86
N ALA A 198 2.38 -2.01 -25.10
CA ALA A 198 2.76 -2.50 -26.42
C ALA A 198 1.84 -3.64 -26.93
N HIS A 199 1.19 -4.36 -26.01
CA HIS A 199 0.18 -5.36 -26.29
C HIS A 199 -1.26 -4.84 -26.17
N GLY A 200 -1.47 -3.54 -25.90
CA GLY A 200 -2.80 -2.93 -25.72
C GLY A 200 -3.49 -3.34 -24.42
N VAL A 201 -2.74 -3.73 -23.40
CA VAL A 201 -3.25 -4.26 -22.14
C VAL A 201 -3.08 -3.23 -21.01
N PRO A 202 -4.15 -2.89 -20.27
CA PRO A 202 -4.08 -1.96 -19.16
C PRO A 202 -3.36 -2.56 -17.94
N VAL A 203 -2.78 -1.66 -17.12
CA VAL A 203 -2.00 -2.03 -15.93
C VAL A 203 -2.54 -1.38 -14.68
N LEU A 204 -2.81 -2.20 -13.66
CA LEU A 204 -3.02 -1.79 -12.28
C LEU A 204 -1.73 -2.03 -11.49
N LEU A 205 -1.21 -0.98 -10.86
CA LEU A 205 -0.10 -1.08 -9.92
C LEU A 205 -0.62 -1.05 -8.47
N ASP A 206 -0.27 -2.08 -7.69
CA ASP A 206 -0.44 -2.07 -6.24
C ASP A 206 0.65 -1.20 -5.62
N GLY A 207 0.28 0.02 -5.25
CA GLY A 207 1.13 1.02 -4.62
C GLY A 207 1.05 1.02 -3.09
N ALA A 208 0.41 0.04 -2.45
CA ALA A 208 0.18 0.05 -1.01
C ALA A 208 1.46 0.12 -0.15
N GLN A 209 2.58 -0.33 -0.68
CA GLN A 209 3.90 -0.15 -0.05
C GLN A 209 4.66 1.01 -0.72
N SER A 210 4.72 1.06 -2.03
CA SER A 210 5.55 2.05 -2.72
C SER A 210 5.12 3.50 -2.45
N ALA A 211 3.82 3.77 -2.27
CA ALA A 211 3.34 5.11 -1.91
C ALA A 211 3.92 5.63 -0.58
N VAL A 212 4.34 4.73 0.31
CA VAL A 212 4.99 5.08 1.59
C VAL A 212 6.47 5.39 1.39
N HIS A 213 7.16 4.54 0.61
CA HIS A 213 8.61 4.43 0.61
C HIS A 213 9.30 5.14 -0.57
N THR A 214 8.53 5.47 -1.62
CA THR A 214 9.08 6.11 -2.84
C THR A 214 8.19 7.25 -3.32
N PRO A 215 8.76 8.30 -3.93
CA PRO A 215 7.97 9.27 -4.68
C PRO A 215 7.21 8.57 -5.81
N ILE A 216 5.91 8.81 -5.91
CA ILE A 216 5.06 8.27 -6.98
C ILE A 216 4.72 9.41 -7.95
N ASP A 217 4.85 9.12 -9.23
CA ASP A 217 4.39 9.94 -10.34
C ASP A 217 3.63 9.04 -11.31
N VAL A 218 2.29 9.06 -11.24
CA VAL A 218 1.45 8.18 -12.05
C VAL A 218 1.51 8.51 -13.54
N LYS A 219 1.85 9.77 -13.89
CA LYS A 219 2.05 10.18 -15.29
C LYS A 219 3.36 9.61 -15.84
N ALA A 220 4.45 9.68 -15.07
CA ALA A 220 5.72 9.10 -15.47
C ALA A 220 5.68 7.57 -15.54
N LEU A 221 4.92 6.93 -14.65
CA LEU A 221 4.66 5.49 -14.67
C LEU A 221 3.75 5.08 -15.81
N ASP A 222 2.88 5.99 -16.28
CA ASP A 222 1.86 5.77 -17.33
C ASP A 222 0.91 4.61 -17.01
N CYS A 223 0.73 4.24 -15.74
CA CYS A 223 -0.17 3.16 -15.35
C CYS A 223 -1.64 3.59 -15.49
N ASP A 224 -2.52 2.63 -15.80
CA ASP A 224 -3.94 2.87 -15.97
C ASP A 224 -4.68 2.99 -14.63
N PHE A 225 -4.18 2.26 -13.64
CA PHE A 225 -4.69 2.29 -12.26
C PHE A 225 -3.53 2.22 -11.26
N PHE A 226 -3.66 2.96 -10.15
CA PHE A 226 -2.73 2.90 -9.03
C PHE A 226 -3.52 2.87 -7.72
N VAL A 227 -3.16 1.98 -6.80
CA VAL A 227 -3.91 1.76 -5.56
C VAL A 227 -3.02 1.92 -4.34
N PHE A 228 -3.49 2.68 -3.33
CA PHE A 228 -2.86 2.70 -2.01
C PHE A 228 -3.89 2.83 -0.88
N THR A 229 -3.44 2.84 0.37
CA THR A 229 -4.33 2.85 1.55
C THR A 229 -3.83 3.80 2.62
N GLY A 230 -4.77 4.53 3.25
CA GLY A 230 -4.45 5.59 4.21
C GLY A 230 -3.64 5.13 5.41
N HIS A 231 -3.99 3.96 6.00
CA HIS A 231 -3.34 3.49 7.22
C HIS A 231 -1.86 3.13 7.07
N LYS A 232 -1.33 3.00 5.86
CA LYS A 232 0.09 2.77 5.61
C LYS A 232 0.87 4.07 5.37
N VAL A 233 0.24 5.07 4.75
CA VAL A 233 0.82 6.40 4.50
C VAL A 233 0.62 7.36 5.70
N TYR A 234 0.73 6.84 6.92
CA TYR A 234 0.60 7.57 8.19
C TYR A 234 -0.80 8.16 8.46
N GLY A 235 -1.77 7.90 7.59
CA GLY A 235 -3.17 8.31 7.68
C GLY A 235 -4.06 7.31 8.44
N PRO A 236 -5.36 7.57 8.55
CA PRO A 236 -6.30 6.71 9.27
C PRO A 236 -6.58 5.39 8.54
N THR A 237 -7.20 4.45 9.25
CA THR A 237 -7.93 3.32 8.66
C THR A 237 -9.24 3.82 8.04
N GLY A 238 -9.94 2.98 7.28
CA GLY A 238 -11.26 3.30 6.72
C GLY A 238 -11.21 4.14 5.44
N ILE A 239 -10.04 4.49 4.93
CA ILE A 239 -9.82 5.21 3.67
C ILE A 239 -8.73 4.54 2.83
N GLY A 240 -8.98 4.41 1.54
CA GLY A 240 -8.06 4.00 0.50
C GLY A 240 -8.24 4.86 -0.74
N VAL A 241 -7.34 4.75 -1.67
CA VAL A 241 -7.34 5.51 -2.91
C VAL A 241 -7.17 4.60 -4.10
N LEU A 242 -8.01 4.81 -5.10
CA LEU A 242 -7.81 4.36 -6.47
C LEU A 242 -7.56 5.59 -7.34
N TYR A 243 -6.38 5.67 -7.94
CA TYR A 243 -6.16 6.47 -9.13
C TYR A 243 -6.57 5.65 -10.35
N GLY A 244 -7.25 6.27 -11.30
CA GLY A 244 -7.53 5.66 -12.60
C GLY A 244 -7.45 6.69 -13.70
N LYS A 245 -6.85 6.35 -14.84
CA LYS A 245 -6.88 7.21 -16.03
C LYS A 245 -8.32 7.55 -16.39
N LYS A 246 -8.59 8.82 -16.69
CA LYS A 246 -9.93 9.33 -17.00
C LYS A 246 -10.67 8.49 -18.03
N GLU A 247 -10.00 8.09 -19.10
CA GLU A 247 -10.54 7.27 -20.18
C GLU A 247 -11.05 5.89 -19.72
N TRP A 248 -10.41 5.29 -18.70
CA TRP A 248 -10.89 4.07 -18.08
C TRP A 248 -12.09 4.31 -17.18
N LEU A 249 -12.00 5.33 -16.31
CA LEU A 249 -13.06 5.66 -15.38
C LEU A 249 -14.38 6.06 -16.06
N GLU A 250 -14.30 6.75 -17.19
CA GLU A 250 -15.48 7.10 -17.99
C GLU A 250 -16.19 5.87 -18.56
N ARG A 251 -15.44 4.82 -18.90
CA ARG A 251 -15.96 3.57 -19.50
C ARG A 251 -16.43 2.56 -18.46
N LEU A 252 -15.80 2.52 -17.27
CA LEU A 252 -16.12 1.56 -16.26
C LEU A 252 -17.53 1.79 -15.67
N PRO A 253 -18.38 0.75 -15.58
CA PRO A 253 -19.63 0.82 -14.84
C PRO A 253 -19.37 0.87 -13.32
N PRO A 254 -20.30 1.45 -12.54
CA PRO A 254 -20.20 1.38 -11.09
C PRO A 254 -20.32 -0.07 -10.59
N TYR A 255 -19.60 -0.39 -9.52
CA TYR A 255 -19.63 -1.72 -8.89
C TYR A 255 -20.54 -1.77 -7.67
N GLN A 256 -20.87 -0.61 -7.10
CA GLN A 256 -21.83 -0.42 -6.00
C GLN A 256 -22.90 0.58 -6.43
N GLY A 257 -24.10 0.43 -5.88
CA GLY A 257 -25.21 1.35 -6.13
C GLY A 257 -25.76 1.91 -4.82
N GLY A 258 -26.17 3.19 -4.86
CA GLY A 258 -26.72 3.89 -3.70
C GLY A 258 -26.95 5.37 -3.96
N GLY A 259 -27.02 6.14 -2.90
CA GLY A 259 -27.01 7.62 -2.98
C GLY A 259 -25.64 8.13 -3.43
N GLU A 260 -25.53 9.41 -3.68
CA GLU A 260 -24.35 10.18 -4.13
C GLU A 260 -23.88 9.83 -5.56
N MET A 261 -23.77 8.54 -5.93
CA MET A 261 -23.25 8.06 -7.20
C MET A 261 -24.23 8.15 -8.38
N ILE A 262 -25.48 8.53 -8.13
CA ILE A 262 -26.55 8.63 -9.14
C ILE A 262 -26.77 10.08 -9.59
N ARG A 263 -27.12 10.26 -10.88
CA ARG A 263 -27.59 11.55 -11.43
C ARG A 263 -29.10 11.62 -11.34
N THR A 264 -29.81 10.59 -11.84
CA THR A 264 -31.27 10.49 -11.76
C THR A 264 -31.69 9.07 -11.42
N VAL A 265 -32.79 8.94 -10.68
CA VAL A 265 -33.47 7.67 -10.41
C VAL A 265 -34.95 7.85 -10.68
N SER A 266 -35.54 6.98 -11.49
CA SER A 266 -36.97 6.85 -11.70
C SER A 266 -37.41 5.41 -11.35
N GLN A 267 -38.69 5.11 -11.57
CA GLN A 267 -39.19 3.73 -11.38
C GLN A 267 -38.54 2.74 -12.34
N ASP A 268 -38.21 3.19 -13.56
CA ASP A 268 -37.77 2.30 -14.65
C ASP A 268 -36.30 2.52 -15.05
N THR A 269 -35.67 3.65 -14.67
CA THR A 269 -34.34 4.00 -15.15
C THR A 269 -33.48 4.63 -14.05
N VAL A 270 -32.15 4.35 -14.14
CA VAL A 270 -31.14 4.97 -13.31
C VAL A 270 -30.03 5.51 -14.23
N THR A 271 -29.60 6.74 -13.97
CA THR A 271 -28.39 7.29 -14.59
C THR A 271 -27.38 7.65 -13.50
N TYR A 272 -26.10 7.50 -13.85
CA TYR A 272 -25.00 7.66 -12.90
C TYR A 272 -24.28 8.98 -13.05
N ASN A 273 -23.64 9.45 -12.00
CA ASN A 273 -22.75 10.60 -12.05
C ASN A 273 -21.47 10.27 -12.85
N ASP A 274 -20.72 11.31 -13.14
CA ASP A 274 -19.38 11.18 -13.71
C ASP A 274 -18.38 10.77 -12.61
N PRO A 275 -17.19 10.24 -12.97
CA PRO A 275 -16.11 10.07 -12.00
C PRO A 275 -15.74 11.39 -11.31
N PRO A 276 -15.30 11.38 -10.05
CA PRO A 276 -15.08 10.21 -9.19
C PRO A 276 -16.37 9.70 -8.54
N HIS A 277 -17.41 10.51 -8.46
CA HIS A 277 -18.63 10.25 -7.67
C HIS A 277 -19.40 9.00 -8.12
N ARG A 278 -19.27 8.59 -9.40
CA ARG A 278 -19.83 7.32 -9.91
C ARG A 278 -19.41 6.10 -9.08
N PHE A 279 -18.24 6.15 -8.47
CA PHE A 279 -17.65 5.03 -7.74
C PHE A 279 -17.70 5.19 -6.22
N GLU A 280 -18.27 6.29 -5.72
CA GLU A 280 -18.36 6.63 -4.30
C GLU A 280 -19.83 6.58 -3.85
N ALA A 281 -20.36 5.37 -3.63
CA ALA A 281 -21.75 5.18 -3.25
C ALA A 281 -21.98 5.36 -1.75
N GLY A 282 -22.98 6.18 -1.39
CA GLY A 282 -23.37 6.47 0.00
C GLY A 282 -22.55 7.60 0.62
N THR A 283 -22.85 7.94 1.87
CA THR A 283 -22.08 8.94 2.62
C THR A 283 -20.63 8.48 2.76
N PRO A 284 -19.65 9.27 2.28
CA PRO A 284 -18.25 8.84 2.27
C PRO A 284 -17.58 8.94 3.65
N ALA A 285 -16.36 8.44 3.75
CA ALA A 285 -15.52 8.51 4.94
C ALA A 285 -14.92 9.93 5.11
N ILE A 286 -15.72 10.89 5.55
CA ILE A 286 -15.39 12.33 5.56
C ILE A 286 -14.19 12.62 6.48
N ILE A 287 -14.24 12.14 7.72
CA ILE A 287 -13.19 12.37 8.74
C ILE A 287 -11.89 11.71 8.32
N GLU A 288 -12.00 10.48 7.78
CA GLU A 288 -10.86 9.70 7.32
C GLU A 288 -10.20 10.33 6.09
N ALA A 289 -11.00 10.93 5.18
CA ALA A 289 -10.46 11.66 4.04
C ALA A 289 -9.66 12.90 4.48
N VAL A 290 -10.19 13.70 5.41
CA VAL A 290 -9.48 14.83 6.01
C VAL A 290 -8.18 14.36 6.69
N GLY A 291 -8.23 13.26 7.45
CA GLY A 291 -7.06 12.65 8.06
C GLY A 291 -6.03 12.14 7.04
N LEU A 292 -6.48 11.59 5.91
CA LEU A 292 -5.61 11.20 4.80
C LEU A 292 -4.92 12.43 4.19
N GLY A 293 -5.67 13.49 3.89
CA GLY A 293 -5.11 14.74 3.38
C GLY A 293 -3.99 15.26 4.26
N ALA A 294 -4.23 15.36 5.57
CA ALA A 294 -3.22 15.78 6.55
C ALA A 294 -1.98 14.85 6.58
N ALA A 295 -2.16 13.55 6.38
CA ALA A 295 -1.05 12.60 6.33
C ALA A 295 -0.18 12.78 5.08
N LEU A 296 -0.80 12.98 3.93
CA LEU A 296 -0.09 13.21 2.67
C LEU A 296 0.65 14.56 2.68
N GLU A 297 0.03 15.61 3.21
CA GLU A 297 0.68 16.92 3.43
C GLU A 297 1.88 16.80 4.36
N PHE A 298 1.74 16.04 5.46
CA PHE A 298 2.84 15.75 6.37
C PHE A 298 4.01 15.08 5.66
N MET A 299 3.77 14.02 4.86
CA MET A 299 4.79 13.34 4.10
C MET A 299 5.48 14.26 3.07
N MET A 300 4.70 15.07 2.35
CA MET A 300 5.22 16.06 1.39
C MET A 300 6.05 17.13 2.11
N GLY A 301 5.61 17.57 3.29
CA GLY A 301 6.33 18.55 4.11
C GLY A 301 7.66 18.05 4.66
N VAL A 302 7.77 16.76 5.01
CA VAL A 302 9.06 16.11 5.36
C VAL A 302 9.95 15.97 4.13
N GLY A 303 9.36 15.73 2.97
CA GLY A 303 10.05 15.51 1.69
C GLY A 303 10.18 14.01 1.37
N ARG A 304 9.48 13.58 0.34
CA ARG A 304 9.37 12.14 -0.01
C ARG A 304 10.71 11.52 -0.39
N GLU A 305 11.56 12.26 -1.08
CA GLU A 305 12.93 11.85 -1.43
C GLU A 305 13.81 11.69 -0.18
N LYS A 306 13.64 12.58 0.81
CA LYS A 306 14.36 12.49 2.08
C LYS A 306 13.89 11.28 2.90
N ILE A 307 12.60 11.00 2.92
CA ILE A 307 12.04 9.78 3.54
C ILE A 307 12.65 8.55 2.90
N ALA A 308 12.62 8.45 1.57
CA ALA A 308 13.19 7.32 0.84
C ALA A 308 14.69 7.12 1.12
N ALA A 309 15.47 8.21 1.15
CA ALA A 309 16.91 8.17 1.44
C ALA A 309 17.19 7.72 2.88
N HIS A 310 16.40 8.21 3.86
CA HIS A 310 16.50 7.80 5.26
C HIS A 310 16.20 6.30 5.43
N GLU A 311 15.09 5.84 4.88
CA GLU A 311 14.69 4.43 4.96
C GLU A 311 15.67 3.50 4.23
N ALA A 312 16.25 3.93 3.12
CA ALA A 312 17.31 3.19 2.42
C ALA A 312 18.56 3.03 3.30
N SER A 313 18.94 4.08 4.05
CA SER A 313 20.07 4.00 4.98
C SER A 313 19.80 3.07 6.16
N LEU A 314 18.59 3.09 6.70
CA LEU A 314 18.14 2.15 7.75
C LEU A 314 18.13 0.71 7.24
N LEU A 315 17.63 0.48 6.04
CA LEU A 315 17.62 -0.83 5.41
C LEU A 315 19.03 -1.39 5.26
N ALA A 316 19.96 -0.59 4.73
CA ALA A 316 21.36 -1.00 4.57
C ALA A 316 22.00 -1.37 5.91
N TYR A 317 21.80 -0.55 6.93
CA TYR A 317 22.28 -0.83 8.29
C TYR A 317 21.66 -2.12 8.87
N ALA A 318 20.36 -2.30 8.70
CA ALA A 318 19.66 -3.49 9.20
C ALA A 318 20.09 -4.76 8.45
N GLN A 319 20.34 -4.68 7.13
CA GLN A 319 20.87 -5.81 6.36
C GLN A 319 22.26 -6.22 6.83
N GLU A 320 23.14 -5.26 7.15
CA GLU A 320 24.47 -5.54 7.72
C GLU A 320 24.34 -6.20 9.11
N ARG A 321 23.56 -5.62 10.01
CA ARG A 321 23.39 -6.09 11.39
C ARG A 321 22.75 -7.47 11.48
N LEU A 322 21.65 -7.67 10.76
CA LEU A 322 20.92 -8.95 10.78
C LEU A 322 21.61 -10.02 9.90
N GLY A 323 22.25 -9.62 8.80
CA GLY A 323 23.01 -10.50 7.94
C GLY A 323 24.25 -11.13 8.60
N ALA A 324 24.77 -10.51 9.68
CA ALA A 324 25.85 -11.07 10.50
C ALA A 324 25.38 -12.19 11.45
N MET A 325 24.07 -12.39 11.61
CA MET A 325 23.50 -13.43 12.48
C MET A 325 23.32 -14.74 11.70
N ASN A 326 24.18 -15.74 11.96
CA ASN A 326 24.19 -17.04 11.26
C ASN A 326 22.92 -17.90 11.49
N SER A 327 22.13 -17.56 12.50
CA SER A 327 20.83 -18.19 12.78
C SER A 327 19.72 -17.72 11.87
N LEU A 328 19.88 -16.57 11.18
CA LEU A 328 18.85 -16.01 10.33
C LEU A 328 19.02 -16.43 8.86
N ARG A 329 17.92 -16.82 8.24
CA ARG A 329 17.79 -16.97 6.78
C ARG A 329 16.99 -15.78 6.26
N MET A 330 17.61 -14.88 5.51
CA MET A 330 16.92 -13.77 4.85
C MET A 330 16.06 -14.28 3.71
N ILE A 331 14.84 -13.73 3.57
CA ILE A 331 13.93 -14.02 2.46
C ILE A 331 13.89 -12.77 1.57
N GLY A 332 14.39 -12.91 0.33
CA GLY A 332 14.51 -11.81 -0.62
C GLY A 332 15.73 -10.92 -0.34
N THR A 333 16.73 -11.09 -1.19
CA THR A 333 18.03 -10.38 -1.12
C THR A 333 18.27 -9.48 -2.33
N ALA A 334 17.20 -9.22 -3.12
CA ALA A 334 17.23 -8.34 -4.29
C ALA A 334 17.84 -6.98 -3.97
N LYS A 335 18.57 -6.40 -4.94
CA LYS A 335 19.12 -5.05 -4.83
C LYS A 335 18.02 -4.00 -5.05
N GLY A 336 18.18 -2.82 -4.44
CA GLY A 336 17.25 -1.69 -4.67
C GLY A 336 15.87 -1.89 -4.06
N LYS A 337 15.75 -2.69 -2.99
CA LYS A 337 14.50 -2.92 -2.26
C LYS A 337 14.18 -1.77 -1.29
N GLY A 338 12.90 -1.63 -0.91
CA GLY A 338 12.45 -0.67 0.11
C GLY A 338 12.62 -1.20 1.53
N GLY A 339 12.22 -0.39 2.52
CA GLY A 339 12.46 -0.55 3.95
C GLY A 339 11.79 -1.78 4.62
N VAL A 340 11.91 -2.97 4.04
CA VAL A 340 11.31 -4.23 4.53
C VAL A 340 12.35 -5.35 4.53
N ILE A 341 12.43 -6.09 5.64
CA ILE A 341 13.26 -7.29 5.78
C ILE A 341 12.40 -8.44 6.27
N ALA A 342 12.33 -9.52 5.48
CA ALA A 342 11.72 -10.79 5.89
C ALA A 342 12.82 -11.83 6.21
N PHE A 343 12.61 -12.60 7.25
CA PHE A 343 13.58 -13.61 7.69
C PHE A 343 12.92 -14.76 8.45
N GLU A 344 13.60 -15.87 8.50
CA GLU A 344 13.36 -17.00 9.40
C GLU A 344 14.55 -17.15 10.35
N MET A 345 14.31 -17.69 11.53
CA MET A 345 15.36 -18.10 12.47
C MET A 345 15.42 -19.61 12.53
N LYS A 346 16.63 -20.17 12.41
CA LYS A 346 16.88 -21.61 12.48
C LYS A 346 16.46 -22.16 13.86
N GLY A 347 15.64 -23.20 13.84
CA GLY A 347 15.17 -23.87 15.07
C GLY A 347 13.97 -23.22 15.76
N ALA A 348 13.45 -22.07 15.28
CA ALA A 348 12.33 -21.37 15.91
C ALA A 348 11.24 -21.00 14.92
N HIS A 349 9.98 -21.10 15.32
CA HIS A 349 8.85 -20.66 14.52
C HIS A 349 8.70 -19.11 14.59
N ALA A 350 8.29 -18.50 13.49
CA ALA A 350 8.19 -17.04 13.41
C ALA A 350 7.31 -16.41 14.51
N HIS A 351 6.22 -17.06 14.90
CA HIS A 351 5.35 -16.56 15.98
C HIS A 351 6.04 -16.59 17.34
N ASP A 352 6.85 -17.61 17.63
CA ASP A 352 7.58 -17.74 18.89
C ASP A 352 8.64 -16.64 18.98
N ILE A 353 9.36 -16.39 17.89
CA ILE A 353 10.34 -15.29 17.80
C ILE A 353 9.66 -13.96 18.09
N ALA A 354 8.56 -13.65 17.38
CA ALA A 354 7.83 -12.38 17.56
C ALA A 354 7.32 -12.23 19.00
N THR A 355 6.82 -13.31 19.61
CA THR A 355 6.34 -13.32 21.00
C THR A 355 7.47 -13.07 22.00
N VAL A 356 8.65 -13.63 21.75
CA VAL A 356 9.82 -13.42 22.64
C VAL A 356 10.30 -11.98 22.56
N ILE A 357 10.52 -11.45 21.35
CA ILE A 357 11.08 -10.10 21.17
C ILE A 357 10.09 -8.99 21.59
N ASP A 358 8.77 -9.24 21.54
CA ASP A 358 7.76 -8.32 22.08
C ASP A 358 8.00 -8.02 23.58
N ARG A 359 8.49 -9.00 24.37
CA ARG A 359 8.87 -8.80 25.76
C ARG A 359 10.05 -7.83 25.95
N TYR A 360 10.77 -7.56 24.89
CA TYR A 360 11.86 -6.56 24.85
C TYR A 360 11.41 -5.22 24.25
N GLY A 361 10.10 -5.05 23.99
CA GLY A 361 9.52 -3.82 23.46
C GLY A 361 9.58 -3.72 21.93
N VAL A 362 9.95 -4.80 21.23
CA VAL A 362 10.12 -4.82 19.77
C VAL A 362 8.91 -5.42 19.09
N ALA A 363 8.20 -4.61 18.31
CA ALA A 363 7.03 -5.02 17.53
C ALA A 363 7.42 -5.30 16.06
N ILE A 364 7.35 -6.56 15.65
CA ILE A 364 7.44 -7.01 14.26
C ILE A 364 6.25 -7.88 13.91
N ARG A 365 6.09 -8.20 12.63
CA ARG A 365 5.07 -9.13 12.17
C ARG A 365 5.63 -10.54 11.98
N ALA A 366 4.81 -11.55 12.33
CA ALA A 366 5.05 -12.95 12.02
C ALA A 366 3.86 -13.54 11.23
N GLY A 367 4.13 -14.45 10.30
CA GLY A 367 3.12 -15.18 9.53
C GLY A 367 3.35 -15.17 8.04
N THR A 368 2.25 -15.29 7.27
CA THR A 368 2.28 -15.36 5.79
C THR A 368 2.27 -13.99 5.10
N HIS A 369 2.10 -12.91 5.86
CA HIS A 369 2.05 -11.52 5.38
C HIS A 369 1.04 -11.28 4.24
N CYS A 370 -0.02 -12.11 4.17
CA CYS A 370 -1.00 -12.12 3.07
C CYS A 370 -0.37 -12.30 1.68
N ALA A 371 0.71 -13.08 1.57
CA ALA A 371 1.44 -13.38 0.34
C ALA A 371 1.87 -14.87 0.31
N MET A 372 0.92 -15.78 0.53
CA MET A 372 1.20 -17.23 0.61
C MET A 372 1.87 -17.78 -0.65
N PRO A 373 1.47 -17.42 -1.90
CA PRO A 373 2.16 -17.91 -3.08
C PRO A 373 3.65 -17.55 -3.09
N LEU A 374 4.01 -16.34 -2.65
CA LEU A 374 5.39 -15.91 -2.57
C LEU A 374 6.20 -16.70 -1.52
N LEU A 375 5.66 -16.87 -0.31
CA LEU A 375 6.34 -17.64 0.73
C LEU A 375 6.57 -19.08 0.30
N ASN A 376 5.58 -19.72 -0.34
CA ASN A 376 5.71 -21.06 -0.91
C ASN A 376 6.84 -21.14 -1.95
N ARG A 377 7.01 -20.10 -2.80
CA ARG A 377 8.13 -19.99 -3.76
C ARG A 377 9.49 -20.02 -3.06
N PHE A 378 9.60 -19.44 -1.86
CA PHE A 378 10.81 -19.45 -1.04
C PHE A 378 10.91 -20.65 -0.08
N GLY A 379 9.99 -21.61 -0.14
CA GLY A 379 9.95 -22.77 0.72
C GLY A 379 9.67 -22.44 2.20
N ALA A 380 9.02 -21.30 2.45
CA ALA A 380 8.65 -20.84 3.78
C ALA A 380 7.13 -20.97 4.00
N THR A 381 6.72 -21.41 5.19
CA THR A 381 5.31 -21.44 5.61
C THR A 381 4.91 -20.21 6.40
N SER A 382 5.88 -19.56 7.03
CA SER A 382 5.75 -18.31 7.75
C SER A 382 7.12 -17.65 7.87
N SER A 383 7.15 -16.32 8.05
CA SER A 383 8.38 -15.59 8.32
C SER A 383 8.15 -14.48 9.34
N CYS A 384 9.23 -14.01 9.95
CA CYS A 384 9.25 -12.71 10.62
C CYS A 384 9.48 -11.61 9.58
N ARG A 385 8.91 -10.42 9.82
CA ARG A 385 9.09 -9.25 8.97
C ARG A 385 9.29 -8.01 9.83
N ALA A 386 10.45 -7.39 9.72
CA ALA A 386 10.71 -6.04 10.20
C ALA A 386 10.51 -5.05 9.06
N SER A 387 9.85 -3.93 9.31
CA SER A 387 9.60 -2.89 8.30
C SER A 387 9.75 -1.50 8.92
N PHE A 388 10.50 -0.66 8.22
CA PHE A 388 10.87 0.66 8.67
C PHE A 388 9.87 1.71 8.18
N GLY A 389 9.78 2.82 8.90
CA GLY A 389 9.06 4.02 8.52
C GLY A 389 9.91 5.25 8.79
N LEU A 390 9.45 6.39 8.34
CA LEU A 390 10.15 7.68 8.35
C LEU A 390 10.67 8.13 9.74
N TYR A 391 10.17 7.55 10.83
CA TYR A 391 10.53 7.86 12.21
C TYR A 391 11.46 6.84 12.87
N ASN A 392 11.81 5.75 12.19
CA ASN A 392 12.68 4.73 12.77
C ASN A 392 14.15 5.18 12.78
N THR A 393 14.94 4.59 13.70
CA THR A 393 16.33 4.94 13.92
C THR A 393 17.23 3.70 13.86
N THR A 394 18.54 3.91 13.66
CA THR A 394 19.54 2.83 13.73
C THR A 394 19.60 2.17 15.12
N HIS A 395 19.34 2.94 16.18
CA HIS A 395 19.24 2.39 17.54
C HIS A 395 18.12 1.33 17.64
N GLU A 396 16.97 1.53 16.99
CA GLU A 396 15.89 0.55 16.98
C GLU A 396 16.28 -0.75 16.24
N VAL A 397 17.14 -0.64 15.24
CA VAL A 397 17.74 -1.82 14.58
C VAL A 397 18.67 -2.58 15.52
N ASP A 398 19.47 -1.87 16.32
CA ASP A 398 20.34 -2.50 17.34
C ASP A 398 19.51 -3.23 18.40
N VAL A 399 18.44 -2.59 18.91
CA VAL A 399 17.52 -3.23 19.87
C VAL A 399 16.85 -4.47 19.27
N LEU A 400 16.45 -4.43 17.98
CA LEU A 400 15.95 -5.62 17.28
C LEU A 400 16.99 -6.75 17.24
N ALA A 401 18.23 -6.45 16.85
CA ALA A 401 19.31 -7.44 16.76
C ALA A 401 19.62 -8.06 18.14
N GLU A 402 19.66 -7.24 19.20
CA GLU A 402 19.86 -7.73 20.57
C GLU A 402 18.69 -8.61 21.05
N ALA A 403 17.44 -8.24 20.73
CA ALA A 403 16.28 -9.04 21.08
C ALA A 403 16.26 -10.39 20.33
N LEU A 404 16.65 -10.40 19.04
CA LEU A 404 16.78 -11.62 18.24
C LEU A 404 17.90 -12.54 18.78
N ALA A 405 19.05 -11.98 19.22
CA ALA A 405 20.11 -12.77 19.84
C ALA A 405 19.64 -13.45 21.15
N LYS A 406 18.77 -12.80 21.92
CA LYS A 406 18.16 -13.41 23.12
C LYS A 406 17.15 -14.50 22.76
N ALA A 407 16.36 -14.30 21.69
CA ALA A 407 15.47 -15.34 21.19
C ALA A 407 16.27 -16.57 20.71
N GLU A 408 17.36 -16.36 19.96
CA GLU A 408 18.26 -17.42 19.51
C GLU A 408 18.74 -18.30 20.68
N MET A 409 19.21 -17.68 21.79
CA MET A 409 19.65 -18.40 22.99
C MET A 409 18.54 -19.22 23.68
N MET A 410 17.27 -18.88 23.46
CA MET A 410 16.13 -19.62 24.03
C MET A 410 15.73 -20.83 23.21
N PHE A 411 16.05 -20.84 21.91
CA PHE A 411 15.67 -21.88 20.96
C PHE A 411 16.86 -22.73 20.44
N ALA A 412 18.09 -22.42 20.91
CA ALA A 412 19.33 -23.13 20.58
C ALA A 412 19.42 -24.55 21.17
#